data_8b33650a2676f297c677aec886789a26
#
_entry.id   8b33650a2676f297c677aec886789a26
#
_cell.length_a   1.000
_cell.length_b   1.000
_cell.length_c   1.000
_cell.angle_alpha   90.00
_cell.angle_beta   90.00
_cell.angle_gamma   90.00
#
_symmetry.space_group_name_H-M   'P 1'
#
loop_
_entity.id
_entity.type
_entity.pdbx_description
1 polymer ?
#
loop_
_entity_poly.entity_id
_entity_poly.type
_entity_poly.pdbx_seq_one_letter_code
_entity_poly.pdbx_strand_id
1 'polypeptide(L)'
;MKILVAVKRVIDYNVQIRVKEHGSGVHTDNVKMSTNPPDDNAVEESVKLKESGKIKEVVAISIGEDKAQESIRKALAIGADKGIHVKADSYIEPLGIAKILKKIVEKEKPDMVFLGKQAIDDDCNQTGQMLGAMLNWPQATFSSKLNIKEKSLEVVREIDEGLETLEINLPAIVTCDLRLNEPRFASLPNIMKAKKKPMELLNAKDMGLDLANRIEQLKEEEPPKRKAGSKVASVAELVSKLKNEAKVI
;
A
#
# COMPACT_ATOMS: atom_id res chain seq x y z
N MET A 1 -13.19 11.54 -14.04
CA MET A 1 -13.07 10.89 -12.73
C MET A 1 -11.73 11.28 -12.10
N LYS A 2 -11.63 11.16 -10.78
CA LYS A 2 -10.46 11.48 -9.94
C LYS A 2 -10.08 10.28 -9.08
N ILE A 3 -8.80 9.99 -8.97
CA ILE A 3 -8.26 8.98 -8.07
C ILE A 3 -7.45 9.64 -6.96
N LEU A 4 -7.69 9.22 -5.71
CA LEU A 4 -6.79 9.44 -4.59
C LEU A 4 -5.95 8.17 -4.42
N VAL A 5 -4.63 8.24 -4.50
CA VAL A 5 -3.73 7.11 -4.30
C VAL A 5 -2.89 7.31 -3.04
N ALA A 6 -3.00 6.38 -2.10
CA ALA A 6 -2.21 6.41 -0.87
C ALA A 6 -0.86 5.72 -1.08
N VAL A 7 0.21 6.32 -0.55
CA VAL A 7 1.57 5.78 -0.63
C VAL A 7 2.24 5.85 0.74
N LYS A 8 2.90 4.77 1.16
CA LYS A 8 3.62 4.68 2.42
C LYS A 8 5.13 4.62 2.18
N ARG A 9 5.89 5.33 3.00
CA ARG A 9 7.35 5.21 3.03
C ARG A 9 7.73 4.12 4.01
N VAL A 10 8.46 3.11 3.54
CA VAL A 10 8.84 1.92 4.30
C VAL A 10 10.33 1.63 4.15
N ILE A 11 10.89 0.73 4.95
CA ILE A 11 12.24 0.20 4.72
C ILE A 11 12.25 -0.54 3.39
N ASP A 12 13.27 -0.28 2.56
CA ASP A 12 13.42 -0.93 1.25
C ASP A 12 13.55 -2.46 1.42
N TYR A 13 12.81 -3.22 0.63
CA TYR A 13 12.71 -4.68 0.73
C TYR A 13 14.05 -5.42 0.52
N ASN A 14 15.06 -4.76 -0.03
CA ASN A 14 16.40 -5.35 -0.15
C ASN A 14 17.27 -5.13 1.10
N VAL A 15 16.80 -4.37 2.08
CA VAL A 15 17.52 -4.12 3.32
C VAL A 15 17.34 -5.29 4.28
N GLN A 16 18.44 -5.78 4.85
CA GLN A 16 18.37 -6.71 5.96
C GLN A 16 17.92 -5.98 7.22
N ILE A 17 16.73 -6.31 7.72
CA ILE A 17 16.17 -5.75 8.95
C ILE A 17 17.04 -6.16 10.15
N ARG A 18 17.27 -5.22 11.06
CA ARG A 18 17.97 -5.44 12.33
C ARG A 18 17.09 -4.98 13.47
N VAL A 19 16.85 -5.88 14.41
CA VAL A 19 16.10 -5.56 15.63
C VAL A 19 17.00 -4.80 16.59
N LYS A 20 16.45 -3.79 17.27
CA LYS A 20 17.14 -3.03 18.30
C LYS A 20 17.38 -3.88 19.54
N GLU A 21 18.38 -3.49 20.35
CA GLU A 21 18.62 -4.13 21.65
C GLU A 21 17.32 -4.12 22.48
N HIS A 22 17.11 -5.21 23.20
CA HIS A 22 15.92 -5.45 24.02
C HIS A 22 14.58 -5.54 23.24
N GLY A 23 14.60 -5.63 21.91
CA GLY A 23 13.38 -5.79 21.11
C GLY A 23 12.48 -4.53 21.07
N SER A 24 13.05 -3.35 21.24
CA SER A 24 12.31 -2.07 21.26
C SER A 24 11.98 -1.53 19.87
N GLY A 25 11.99 -2.38 18.85
CA GLY A 25 11.73 -2.00 17.46
C GLY A 25 12.87 -2.38 16.52
N VAL A 26 12.80 -1.93 15.26
CA VAL A 26 13.84 -2.14 14.25
C VAL A 26 14.69 -0.87 14.06
N HIS A 27 15.93 -1.06 13.61
CA HIS A 27 16.80 0.06 13.25
C HIS A 27 16.32 0.71 11.95
N THR A 28 16.03 2.00 12.01
CA THR A 28 15.61 2.83 10.86
C THR A 28 16.63 3.91 10.49
N ASP A 29 17.61 4.18 11.37
CA ASP A 29 18.63 5.21 11.14
C ASP A 29 19.60 4.77 10.05
N ASN A 30 19.85 5.65 9.06
CA ASN A 30 20.72 5.40 7.92
C ASN A 30 20.37 4.16 7.09
N VAL A 31 19.10 3.73 7.14
CA VAL A 31 18.58 2.62 6.36
C VAL A 31 17.95 3.16 5.08
N LYS A 32 18.20 2.46 3.97
CA LYS A 32 17.54 2.80 2.71
C LYS A 32 16.02 2.63 2.86
N MET A 33 15.28 3.67 2.52
CA MET A 33 13.82 3.68 2.51
C MET A 33 13.31 3.75 1.08
N SER A 34 12.11 3.23 0.84
CA SER A 34 11.43 3.26 -0.46
C SER A 34 9.92 3.49 -0.28
N THR A 35 9.22 3.72 -1.37
CA THR A 35 7.76 3.57 -1.39
C THR A 35 7.41 2.10 -1.25
N ASN A 36 6.38 1.79 -0.49
CA ASN A 36 5.84 0.44 -0.37
C ASN A 36 5.53 -0.16 -1.77
N PRO A 37 6.04 -1.36 -2.10
CA PRO A 37 5.90 -1.91 -3.46
C PRO A 37 4.46 -2.01 -3.97
N PRO A 38 3.46 -2.52 -3.22
CA PRO A 38 2.07 -2.52 -3.68
C PRO A 38 1.49 -1.13 -3.94
N ASP A 39 2.00 -0.08 -3.25
CA ASP A 39 1.58 1.30 -3.51
C ASP A 39 2.16 1.82 -4.82
N ASP A 40 3.36 1.38 -5.21
CA ASP A 40 3.92 1.68 -6.54
C ASP A 40 3.02 1.11 -7.65
N ASN A 41 2.45 -0.09 -7.48
CA ASN A 41 1.46 -0.65 -8.41
C ASN A 41 0.17 0.18 -8.44
N ALA A 42 -0.29 0.67 -7.29
CA ALA A 42 -1.46 1.55 -7.20
C ALA A 42 -1.24 2.88 -7.93
N VAL A 43 -0.05 3.48 -7.79
CA VAL A 43 0.34 4.70 -8.51
C VAL A 43 0.41 4.45 -10.01
N GLU A 44 1.08 3.38 -10.43
CA GLU A 44 1.22 3.02 -11.85
C GLU A 44 -0.15 2.83 -12.51
N GLU A 45 -1.05 2.09 -11.86
CA GLU A 45 -2.40 1.88 -12.41
C GLU A 45 -3.19 3.18 -12.52
N SER A 46 -3.12 4.03 -11.50
CA SER A 46 -3.78 5.34 -11.52
C SER A 46 -3.30 6.20 -12.68
N VAL A 47 -1.99 6.17 -12.96
CA VAL A 47 -1.37 6.93 -14.06
C VAL A 47 -1.72 6.33 -15.41
N LYS A 48 -1.71 5.00 -15.57
CA LYS A 48 -2.15 4.32 -16.82
C LYS A 48 -3.61 4.64 -17.15
N LEU A 49 -4.49 4.62 -16.16
CA LEU A 49 -5.89 4.99 -16.32
C LEU A 49 -6.06 6.46 -16.74
N LYS A 50 -5.20 7.35 -16.24
CA LYS A 50 -5.17 8.75 -16.66
C LYS A 50 -4.65 8.90 -18.09
N GLU A 51 -3.56 8.24 -18.45
CA GLU A 51 -2.98 8.25 -19.80
C GLU A 51 -3.96 7.71 -20.85
N SER A 52 -4.81 6.76 -20.48
CA SER A 52 -5.89 6.25 -21.33
C SER A 52 -7.11 7.17 -21.44
N GLY A 53 -7.09 8.33 -20.76
CA GLY A 53 -8.19 9.31 -20.76
C GLY A 53 -9.39 8.96 -19.88
N LYS A 54 -9.36 7.82 -19.15
CA LYS A 54 -10.45 7.40 -18.24
C LYS A 54 -10.49 8.26 -16.97
N ILE A 55 -9.34 8.70 -16.52
CA ILE A 55 -9.16 9.52 -15.30
C ILE A 55 -8.64 10.91 -15.68
N LYS A 56 -9.16 11.96 -15.04
CA LYS A 56 -8.72 13.34 -15.26
C LYS A 56 -7.62 13.77 -14.29
N GLU A 57 -7.68 13.32 -13.06
CA GLU A 57 -6.78 13.76 -11.98
C GLU A 57 -6.37 12.61 -11.08
N VAL A 58 -5.08 12.56 -10.74
CA VAL A 58 -4.50 11.63 -9.78
C VAL A 58 -3.85 12.43 -8.65
N VAL A 59 -4.35 12.25 -7.43
CA VAL A 59 -3.82 12.89 -6.22
C VAL A 59 -3.13 11.83 -5.36
N ALA A 60 -1.83 12.03 -5.10
CA ALA A 60 -1.05 11.14 -4.24
C ALA A 60 -1.07 11.66 -2.79
N ILE A 61 -1.29 10.77 -1.82
CA ILE A 61 -1.26 11.11 -0.39
C ILE A 61 -0.30 10.20 0.37
N SER A 62 0.43 10.79 1.31
CA SER A 62 1.19 10.06 2.32
C SER A 62 0.98 10.66 3.71
N ILE A 63 0.92 9.80 4.71
CA ILE A 63 0.74 10.17 6.11
C ILE A 63 1.97 9.70 6.87
N GLY A 64 2.62 10.57 7.63
CA GLY A 64 3.82 10.24 8.40
C GLY A 64 4.74 11.43 8.60
N GLU A 65 5.98 11.16 9.03
CA GLU A 65 7.01 12.16 9.24
C GLU A 65 7.33 12.96 7.96
N ASP A 66 8.08 14.04 8.09
CA ASP A 66 8.43 14.94 6.98
C ASP A 66 9.02 14.21 5.76
N LYS A 67 9.79 13.13 5.98
CA LYS A 67 10.38 12.30 4.92
C LYS A 67 9.35 11.49 4.13
N ALA A 68 8.12 11.33 4.60
CA ALA A 68 7.05 10.68 3.83
C ALA A 68 6.74 11.40 2.51
N GLN A 69 7.11 12.70 2.40
CA GLN A 69 7.04 13.46 1.15
C GLN A 69 7.86 12.84 0.02
N GLU A 70 8.90 12.05 0.30
CA GLU A 70 9.71 11.39 -0.72
C GLU A 70 8.86 10.44 -1.58
N SER A 71 7.98 9.66 -0.94
CA SER A 71 7.05 8.75 -1.66
C SER A 71 6.04 9.52 -2.50
N ILE A 72 5.54 10.67 -2.00
CA ILE A 72 4.68 11.55 -2.80
C ILE A 72 5.43 12.10 -4.00
N ARG A 73 6.67 12.57 -3.82
CA ARG A 73 7.50 13.08 -4.93
C ARG A 73 7.76 12.02 -5.99
N LYS A 74 7.95 10.75 -5.58
CA LYS A 74 8.03 9.62 -6.51
C LYS A 74 6.73 9.46 -7.30
N ALA A 75 5.57 9.41 -6.64
CA ALA A 75 4.27 9.32 -7.32
C ALA A 75 4.04 10.48 -8.30
N LEU A 76 4.43 11.71 -7.92
CA LEU A 76 4.38 12.89 -8.80
C LEU A 76 5.30 12.75 -10.02
N ALA A 77 6.47 12.12 -9.85
CA ALA A 77 7.42 11.86 -10.94
C ALA A 77 6.92 10.78 -11.90
N ILE A 78 6.18 9.79 -11.42
CA ILE A 78 5.51 8.76 -12.24
C ILE A 78 4.40 9.39 -13.09
N GLY A 79 3.61 10.33 -12.53
CA GLY A 79 2.56 10.98 -13.33
C GLY A 79 1.40 11.58 -12.53
N ALA A 80 1.35 11.41 -11.20
CA ALA A 80 0.34 12.06 -10.36
C ALA A 80 0.40 13.58 -10.51
N ASP A 81 -0.72 14.26 -10.31
CA ASP A 81 -0.88 15.70 -10.56
C ASP A 81 -0.58 16.56 -9.35
N LYS A 82 -1.07 16.13 -8.18
CA LYS A 82 -1.00 16.83 -6.90
C LYS A 82 -0.58 15.87 -5.80
N GLY A 83 0.14 16.36 -4.81
CA GLY A 83 0.48 15.65 -3.57
C GLY A 83 -0.26 16.21 -2.37
N ILE A 84 -0.55 15.35 -1.39
CA ILE A 84 -1.02 15.74 -0.06
C ILE A 84 -0.12 15.04 0.95
N HIS A 85 0.56 15.78 1.79
CA HIS A 85 1.29 15.24 2.92
C HIS A 85 0.56 15.58 4.21
N VAL A 86 0.18 14.55 4.96
CA VAL A 86 -0.35 14.71 6.32
C VAL A 86 0.75 14.37 7.30
N LYS A 87 1.32 15.39 7.92
CA LYS A 87 2.40 15.21 8.89
C LYS A 87 1.88 14.53 10.15
N ALA A 88 2.57 13.46 10.55
CA ALA A 88 2.40 12.77 11.82
C ALA A 88 3.79 12.51 12.41
N ASP A 89 3.97 12.86 13.68
CA ASP A 89 5.28 12.78 14.37
C ASP A 89 5.55 11.39 14.99
N SER A 90 4.56 10.50 14.95
CA SER A 90 4.64 9.15 15.50
C SER A 90 3.88 8.16 14.63
N TYR A 91 4.13 6.86 14.87
CA TYR A 91 3.36 5.79 14.25
C TYR A 91 1.87 5.93 14.55
N ILE A 92 1.06 5.78 13.53
CA ILE A 92 -0.41 5.76 13.61
C ILE A 92 -0.87 4.40 13.10
N GLU A 93 -1.70 3.71 13.89
CA GLU A 93 -2.30 2.43 13.52
C GLU A 93 -3.20 2.54 12.26
N PRO A 94 -3.44 1.41 11.55
CA PRO A 94 -4.27 1.39 10.35
C PRO A 94 -5.64 2.08 10.49
N LEU A 95 -6.29 1.94 11.66
CA LEU A 95 -7.56 2.62 11.94
C LEU A 95 -7.41 4.15 11.98
N GLY A 96 -6.35 4.65 12.59
CA GLY A 96 -6.04 6.08 12.61
C GLY A 96 -5.76 6.62 11.20
N ILE A 97 -5.00 5.86 10.41
CA ILE A 97 -4.75 6.19 9.00
C ILE A 97 -6.06 6.22 8.19
N ALA A 98 -6.95 5.23 8.39
CA ALA A 98 -8.24 5.19 7.72
C ALA A 98 -9.12 6.40 8.11
N LYS A 99 -9.10 6.85 9.37
CA LYS A 99 -9.80 8.07 9.81
C LYS A 99 -9.27 9.32 9.10
N ILE A 100 -7.95 9.47 8.97
CA ILE A 100 -7.33 10.58 8.24
C ILE A 100 -7.73 10.53 6.77
N LEU A 101 -7.58 9.36 6.12
CA LEU A 101 -7.95 9.18 4.72
C LEU A 101 -9.43 9.51 4.48
N LYS A 102 -10.34 9.11 5.38
CA LYS A 102 -11.75 9.49 5.30
C LYS A 102 -11.93 11.00 5.20
N LYS A 103 -11.30 11.78 6.09
CA LYS A 103 -11.36 13.25 6.04
C LYS A 103 -10.83 13.82 4.73
N ILE A 104 -9.76 13.25 4.19
CA ILE A 104 -9.22 13.66 2.89
C ILE A 104 -10.16 13.29 1.75
N VAL A 105 -10.78 12.12 1.79
CA VAL A 105 -11.80 11.71 0.80
C VAL A 105 -12.99 12.66 0.82
N GLU A 106 -13.48 13.05 1.99
CA GLU A 106 -14.57 14.03 2.13
C GLU A 106 -14.22 15.41 1.56
N LYS A 107 -12.94 15.83 1.67
CA LYS A 107 -12.42 17.08 1.11
C LYS A 107 -12.19 17.00 -0.40
N GLU A 108 -11.47 15.99 -0.85
CA GLU A 108 -11.02 15.84 -2.24
C GLU A 108 -12.09 15.25 -3.16
N LYS A 109 -13.07 14.55 -2.63
CA LYS A 109 -14.19 13.90 -3.32
C LYS A 109 -13.75 13.09 -4.55
N PRO A 110 -12.84 12.11 -4.36
CA PRO A 110 -12.43 11.24 -5.45
C PRO A 110 -13.54 10.26 -5.82
N ASP A 111 -13.51 9.76 -7.04
CA ASP A 111 -14.37 8.67 -7.49
C ASP A 111 -13.83 7.29 -7.06
N MET A 112 -12.52 7.20 -6.83
CA MET A 112 -11.86 5.99 -6.36
C MET A 112 -10.71 6.32 -5.42
N VAL A 113 -10.47 5.44 -4.44
CA VAL A 113 -9.26 5.46 -3.62
C VAL A 113 -8.47 4.19 -3.89
N PHE A 114 -7.22 4.33 -4.30
CA PHE A 114 -6.31 3.23 -4.52
C PHE A 114 -5.27 3.17 -3.40
N LEU A 115 -5.01 1.97 -2.92
CA LEU A 115 -3.96 1.67 -1.94
C LEU A 115 -3.23 0.40 -2.38
N GLY A 116 -2.01 0.18 -1.92
CA GLY A 116 -1.44 -1.15 -1.92
C GLY A 116 -2.26 -2.10 -1.06
N LYS A 117 -2.27 -3.37 -1.38
CA LYS A 117 -3.01 -4.38 -0.60
C LYS A 117 -2.57 -4.41 0.86
N GLN A 118 -1.29 -4.19 1.11
CA GLN A 118 -0.66 -4.19 2.43
C GLN A 118 0.63 -3.38 2.40
N ALA A 119 1.13 -2.96 3.55
CA ALA A 119 2.45 -2.37 3.71
C ALA A 119 3.44 -3.44 4.20
N ILE A 120 4.65 -3.48 3.61
CA ILE A 120 5.64 -4.54 3.90
C ILE A 120 6.34 -4.39 5.26
N ASP A 121 6.09 -3.31 5.98
CA ASP A 121 6.64 -3.04 7.30
C ASP A 121 5.78 -3.61 8.44
N ASP A 122 4.47 -3.64 8.30
CA ASP A 122 3.54 -4.12 9.33
C ASP A 122 2.62 -5.26 8.88
N ASP A 123 2.50 -5.50 7.58
CA ASP A 123 1.65 -6.52 6.96
C ASP A 123 0.20 -6.56 7.46
N CYS A 124 -0.30 -5.47 8.04
CA CYS A 124 -1.64 -5.43 8.65
C CYS A 124 -2.77 -5.67 7.65
N ASN A 125 -2.65 -5.20 6.40
CA ASN A 125 -3.70 -5.31 5.36
C ASN A 125 -5.10 -4.88 5.84
N GLN A 126 -5.21 -3.76 6.53
CA GLN A 126 -6.45 -3.33 7.19
C GLN A 126 -6.96 -1.96 6.73
N THR A 127 -6.06 -1.05 6.32
CA THR A 127 -6.39 0.37 6.10
C THR A 127 -7.46 0.55 5.03
N GLY A 128 -7.34 -0.12 3.88
CA GLY A 128 -8.30 0.00 2.77
C GLY A 128 -9.68 -0.50 3.16
N GLN A 129 -9.75 -1.65 3.82
CA GLN A 129 -10.99 -2.27 4.27
C GLN A 129 -11.70 -1.42 5.33
N MET A 130 -10.95 -0.88 6.30
CA MET A 130 -11.49 0.04 7.30
C MET A 130 -12.01 1.33 6.66
N LEU A 131 -11.28 1.88 5.69
CA LEU A 131 -11.71 3.07 4.96
C LEU A 131 -13.03 2.82 4.20
N GLY A 132 -13.13 1.68 3.49
CA GLY A 132 -14.34 1.28 2.77
C GLY A 132 -15.55 1.19 3.70
N ALA A 133 -15.39 0.53 4.84
CA ALA A 133 -16.43 0.42 5.86
C ALA A 133 -16.83 1.80 6.42
N MET A 134 -15.86 2.67 6.73
CA MET A 134 -16.12 4.01 7.30
C MET A 134 -16.81 4.96 6.31
N LEU A 135 -16.60 4.79 5.01
CA LEU A 135 -17.24 5.57 3.95
C LEU A 135 -18.55 4.94 3.47
N ASN A 136 -18.84 3.69 3.86
CA ASN A 136 -19.90 2.86 3.30
C ASN A 136 -19.75 2.74 1.76
N TRP A 137 -18.51 2.61 1.29
CA TRP A 137 -18.19 2.42 -0.11
C TRP A 137 -17.88 0.95 -0.40
N PRO A 138 -18.29 0.44 -1.58
CA PRO A 138 -17.86 -0.87 -2.03
C PRO A 138 -16.34 -0.91 -2.15
N GLN A 139 -15.79 -2.10 -1.96
CA GLN A 139 -14.36 -2.34 -1.99
C GLN A 139 -14.01 -3.58 -2.80
N ALA A 140 -12.91 -3.50 -3.55
CA ALA A 140 -12.27 -4.62 -4.20
C ALA A 140 -10.82 -4.74 -3.70
N THR A 141 -10.54 -5.83 -3.00
CA THR A 141 -9.22 -6.09 -2.39
C THR A 141 -8.41 -7.05 -3.24
N PHE A 142 -7.06 -6.99 -3.14
CA PHE A 142 -6.13 -7.85 -3.88
C PHE A 142 -6.31 -7.80 -5.39
N SER A 143 -6.57 -6.62 -5.94
CA SER A 143 -6.88 -6.43 -7.35
C SER A 143 -5.68 -6.73 -8.24
N SER A 144 -5.83 -7.66 -9.17
CA SER A 144 -4.83 -8.05 -10.16
C SER A 144 -5.18 -7.61 -11.59
N LYS A 145 -6.42 -7.14 -11.82
CA LYS A 145 -6.85 -6.52 -13.08
C LYS A 145 -8.01 -5.58 -12.84
N LEU A 146 -8.02 -4.45 -13.55
CA LEU A 146 -9.07 -3.41 -13.44
C LEU A 146 -9.59 -3.04 -14.83
N ASN A 147 -10.92 -2.83 -14.90
CA ASN A 147 -11.56 -2.25 -16.07
C ASN A 147 -12.67 -1.26 -15.64
N ILE A 148 -12.44 0.03 -15.91
CA ILE A 148 -13.40 1.08 -15.57
C ILE A 148 -14.51 1.11 -16.62
N LYS A 149 -15.76 0.98 -16.17
CA LYS A 149 -16.99 1.22 -16.93
C LYS A 149 -17.53 2.62 -16.59
N GLU A 150 -18.67 2.97 -17.12
CA GLU A 150 -19.22 4.34 -16.96
C GLU A 150 -19.54 4.69 -15.48
N LYS A 151 -20.14 3.77 -14.73
CA LYS A 151 -20.55 3.95 -13.32
C LYS A 151 -20.07 2.84 -12.39
N SER A 152 -19.31 1.90 -12.90
CA SER A 152 -18.84 0.74 -12.15
C SER A 152 -17.37 0.43 -12.48
N LEU A 153 -16.80 -0.42 -11.67
CA LEU A 153 -15.46 -0.95 -11.82
C LEU A 153 -15.54 -2.47 -11.83
N GLU A 154 -15.07 -3.10 -12.89
CA GLU A 154 -14.86 -4.54 -12.95
C GLU A 154 -13.44 -4.84 -12.48
N VAL A 155 -13.32 -5.71 -11.50
CA VAL A 155 -12.06 -6.04 -10.85
C VAL A 155 -11.88 -7.55 -10.81
N VAL A 156 -10.74 -8.03 -11.29
CA VAL A 156 -10.27 -9.38 -11.00
C VAL A 156 -9.37 -9.31 -9.78
N ARG A 157 -9.63 -10.15 -8.79
CA ARG A 157 -8.89 -10.22 -7.54
C ARG A 157 -8.35 -11.61 -7.26
N GLU A 158 -7.24 -11.66 -6.54
CA GLU A 158 -6.62 -12.90 -6.08
C GLU A 158 -7.31 -13.37 -4.80
N ILE A 159 -7.75 -14.62 -4.77
CA ILE A 159 -8.30 -15.32 -3.61
C ILE A 159 -7.61 -16.67 -3.45
N ASP A 160 -7.79 -17.36 -2.32
CA ASP A 160 -7.10 -18.63 -2.04
C ASP A 160 -7.45 -19.72 -3.07
N GLU A 161 -8.70 -19.75 -3.55
CA GLU A 161 -9.17 -20.70 -4.56
C GLU A 161 -8.82 -20.31 -6.01
N GLY A 162 -8.25 -19.13 -6.24
CA GLY A 162 -7.87 -18.67 -7.58
C GLY A 162 -8.22 -17.20 -7.85
N LEU A 163 -8.97 -16.95 -8.92
CA LEU A 163 -9.36 -15.60 -9.33
C LEU A 163 -10.86 -15.40 -9.21
N GLU A 164 -11.25 -14.27 -8.62
CA GLU A 164 -12.65 -13.84 -8.55
C GLU A 164 -12.83 -12.53 -9.34
N THR A 165 -13.89 -12.44 -10.12
CA THR A 165 -14.25 -11.20 -10.80
C THR A 165 -15.44 -10.55 -10.13
N LEU A 166 -15.27 -9.30 -9.70
CA LEU A 166 -16.31 -8.48 -9.08
C LEU A 166 -16.65 -7.31 -9.99
N GLU A 167 -17.92 -6.93 -9.99
CA GLU A 167 -18.34 -5.61 -10.48
C GLU A 167 -18.87 -4.80 -9.31
N ILE A 168 -18.26 -3.64 -9.06
CA ILE A 168 -18.58 -2.75 -7.95
C ILE A 168 -18.95 -1.36 -8.46
N ASN A 169 -19.91 -0.70 -7.80
CA ASN A 169 -20.30 0.65 -8.14
C ASN A 169 -19.25 1.68 -7.67
N LEU A 170 -19.17 2.81 -8.36
CA LEU A 170 -18.42 3.97 -7.92
C LEU A 170 -19.29 4.87 -7.01
N PRO A 171 -18.71 5.58 -6.03
CA PRO A 171 -17.29 5.57 -5.67
C PRO A 171 -16.85 4.29 -4.95
N ALA A 172 -15.56 3.93 -5.06
CA ALA A 172 -15.05 2.65 -4.58
C ALA A 172 -13.63 2.73 -3.97
N ILE A 173 -13.32 1.75 -3.10
CA ILE A 173 -11.97 1.50 -2.59
C ILE A 173 -11.38 0.30 -3.32
N VAL A 174 -10.12 0.44 -3.76
CA VAL A 174 -9.38 -0.63 -4.42
C VAL A 174 -8.05 -0.84 -3.72
N THR A 175 -7.76 -2.08 -3.31
CA THR A 175 -6.41 -2.42 -2.87
C THR A 175 -5.69 -3.24 -3.94
N CYS A 176 -4.50 -2.79 -4.33
CA CYS A 176 -3.77 -3.28 -5.49
C CYS A 176 -2.79 -4.39 -5.10
N ASP A 177 -2.83 -5.50 -5.83
CA ASP A 177 -1.84 -6.57 -5.74
C ASP A 177 -0.62 -6.26 -6.64
N LEU A 178 0.51 -6.89 -6.35
CA LEU A 178 1.74 -6.78 -7.14
C LEU A 178 1.56 -7.29 -8.58
N ARG A 179 0.59 -8.17 -8.84
CA ARG A 179 0.29 -8.72 -10.16
C ARG A 179 -0.51 -7.78 -11.06
N LEU A 180 -1.01 -6.65 -10.52
CA LEU A 180 -1.86 -5.72 -11.27
C LEU A 180 -1.14 -5.11 -12.47
N ASN A 181 0.12 -4.76 -12.31
CA ASN A 181 0.97 -4.17 -13.36
C ASN A 181 2.45 -4.23 -12.96
N GLU A 182 3.32 -3.81 -13.86
CA GLU A 182 4.74 -3.58 -13.59
C GLU A 182 4.96 -2.06 -13.47
N PRO A 183 5.32 -1.54 -12.27
CA PRO A 183 5.55 -0.12 -12.06
C PRO A 183 6.73 0.40 -12.90
N ARG A 184 6.52 1.52 -13.59
CA ARG A 184 7.57 2.18 -14.37
C ARG A 184 8.59 2.90 -13.48
N PHE A 185 9.78 3.09 -14.02
CA PHE A 185 10.77 3.98 -13.42
C PHE A 185 10.52 5.44 -13.84
N ALA A 186 10.63 6.37 -12.88
CA ALA A 186 10.56 7.78 -13.18
C ALA A 186 11.81 8.23 -13.96
N SER A 187 11.62 8.90 -15.09
CA SER A 187 12.75 9.50 -15.83
C SER A 187 13.31 10.72 -15.09
N LEU A 188 14.58 11.00 -15.30
CA LEU A 188 15.24 12.16 -14.68
C LEU A 188 14.53 13.49 -14.94
N PRO A 189 14.07 13.80 -16.18
CA PRO A 189 13.27 14.97 -16.44
C PRO A 189 11.96 15.03 -15.65
N ASN A 190 11.28 13.87 -15.44
CA ASN A 190 10.05 13.80 -14.67
C ASN A 190 10.29 14.01 -13.17
N ILE A 191 11.40 13.51 -12.63
CA ILE A 191 11.83 13.78 -11.25
C ILE A 191 12.03 15.29 -11.05
N MET A 192 12.67 15.98 -12.00
CA MET A 192 12.86 17.42 -11.93
C MET A 192 11.55 18.20 -12.01
N LYS A 193 10.61 17.78 -12.89
CA LYS A 193 9.27 18.37 -12.98
C LYS A 193 8.47 18.13 -11.70
N ALA A 194 8.57 16.96 -11.09
CA ALA A 194 7.86 16.60 -9.87
C ALA A 194 8.17 17.54 -8.69
N LYS A 195 9.40 18.11 -8.63
CA LYS A 195 9.77 19.09 -7.60
C LYS A 195 8.91 20.35 -7.64
N LYS A 196 8.36 20.72 -8.81
CA LYS A 196 7.54 21.90 -9.01
C LYS A 196 6.03 21.62 -8.90
N LYS A 197 5.62 20.35 -8.91
CA LYS A 197 4.19 20.00 -8.78
C LYS A 197 3.66 20.36 -7.38
N PRO A 198 2.38 20.78 -7.29
CA PRO A 198 1.79 21.23 -6.04
C PRO A 198 1.76 20.10 -5.00
N MET A 199 2.08 20.45 -3.76
CA MET A 199 1.97 19.57 -2.60
C MET A 199 1.35 20.35 -1.45
N GLU A 200 0.20 19.88 -1.00
CA GLU A 200 -0.47 20.41 0.17
C GLU A 200 0.12 19.77 1.43
N LEU A 201 0.39 20.60 2.43
CA LEU A 201 0.91 20.15 3.73
C LEU A 201 -0.17 20.34 4.80
N LEU A 202 -0.52 19.27 5.46
CA LEU A 202 -1.50 19.23 6.55
C LEU A 202 -0.83 18.63 7.79
N ASN A 203 -1.43 18.81 8.96
CA ASN A 203 -0.97 18.19 10.19
C ASN A 203 -2.09 17.32 10.78
N ALA A 204 -1.78 16.07 11.10
CA ALA A 204 -2.73 15.13 11.70
C ALA A 204 -3.33 15.66 13.01
N LYS A 205 -2.54 16.39 13.81
CA LYS A 205 -3.00 17.01 15.08
C LYS A 205 -4.11 18.03 14.88
N ASP A 206 -4.13 18.72 13.73
CA ASP A 206 -5.11 19.78 13.45
C ASP A 206 -6.43 19.22 12.87
N MET A 207 -6.49 17.90 12.63
CA MET A 207 -7.66 17.28 12.04
C MET A 207 -8.80 16.99 13.03
N GLY A 208 -8.55 17.14 14.34
CA GLY A 208 -9.56 16.87 15.38
C GLY A 208 -10.03 15.42 15.40
N LEU A 209 -9.12 14.47 15.13
CA LEU A 209 -9.36 13.04 15.12
C LEU A 209 -8.74 12.38 16.37
N ASP A 210 -9.43 11.40 16.94
CA ASP A 210 -8.82 10.48 17.89
C ASP A 210 -7.94 9.49 17.12
N LEU A 211 -6.62 9.69 17.23
CA LEU A 211 -5.57 8.90 16.58
C LEU A 211 -4.76 8.09 17.59
N ALA A 212 -5.24 7.97 18.83
CA ALA A 212 -4.57 7.19 19.84
C ALA A 212 -4.43 5.73 19.42
N ASN A 213 -3.21 5.20 19.55
CA ASN A 213 -2.96 3.78 19.34
C ASN A 213 -3.66 2.95 20.40
N ARG A 214 -4.17 1.79 20.01
CA ARG A 214 -4.90 0.84 20.86
C ARG A 214 -4.11 -0.41 21.18
N ILE A 215 -2.99 -0.59 20.46
CA ILE A 215 -2.08 -1.72 20.61
C ILE A 215 -0.74 -1.19 21.10
N GLU A 216 -0.15 -1.85 22.09
CA GLU A 216 1.21 -1.60 22.55
C GLU A 216 2.14 -2.68 22.01
N GLN A 217 3.19 -2.27 21.29
CA GLN A 217 4.24 -3.16 20.83
C GLN A 217 5.14 -3.53 22.01
N LEU A 218 5.03 -4.74 22.51
CA LEU A 218 5.79 -5.19 23.67
C LEU A 218 7.21 -5.57 23.33
N LYS A 219 7.42 -6.28 22.21
CA LYS A 219 8.73 -6.79 21.81
C LYS A 219 8.76 -7.16 20.34
N GLU A 220 9.91 -6.94 19.71
CA GLU A 220 10.27 -7.46 18.39
C GLU A 220 11.46 -8.40 18.52
N GLU A 221 11.44 -9.49 17.76
CA GLU A 221 12.49 -10.50 17.74
C GLU A 221 12.80 -10.92 16.31
N GLU A 222 14.06 -11.31 16.08
CA GLU A 222 14.40 -11.95 14.81
C GLU A 222 13.69 -13.30 14.70
N PRO A 223 13.19 -13.68 13.52
CA PRO A 223 12.59 -14.99 13.34
C PRO A 223 13.63 -16.09 13.61
N PRO A 224 13.22 -17.25 14.15
CA PRO A 224 14.12 -18.35 14.40
C PRO A 224 14.79 -18.81 13.09
N LYS A 225 16.10 -19.11 13.16
CA LYS A 225 16.83 -19.60 11.99
C LYS A 225 16.20 -20.90 11.49
N ARG A 226 15.77 -20.92 10.25
CA ARG A 226 15.26 -22.13 9.62
C ARG A 226 16.39 -23.13 9.43
N LYS A 227 16.11 -24.40 9.74
CA LYS A 227 17.04 -25.51 9.41
C LYS A 227 17.09 -25.66 7.88
N ALA A 228 18.25 -26.03 7.37
CA ALA A 228 18.37 -26.37 5.95
C ALA A 228 17.41 -27.52 5.59
N GLY A 229 16.79 -27.42 4.42
CA GLY A 229 15.98 -28.51 3.90
C GLY A 229 16.85 -29.74 3.52
N SER A 230 16.24 -30.90 3.42
CA SER A 230 16.87 -32.11 2.92
C SER A 230 16.60 -32.30 1.43
N LYS A 231 17.64 -32.66 0.68
CA LYS A 231 17.47 -33.10 -0.72
C LYS A 231 16.92 -34.51 -0.71
N VAL A 232 15.97 -34.77 -1.61
CA VAL A 232 15.39 -36.11 -1.80
C VAL A 232 15.79 -36.64 -3.17
N ALA A 233 15.88 -37.96 -3.32
CA ALA A 233 16.33 -38.59 -4.55
C ALA A 233 15.22 -38.73 -5.62
N SER A 234 13.94 -38.70 -5.22
CA SER A 234 12.81 -38.87 -6.12
C SER A 234 11.54 -38.15 -5.65
N VAL A 235 10.59 -37.97 -6.57
CA VAL A 235 9.25 -37.44 -6.27
C VAL A 235 8.51 -38.35 -5.30
N ALA A 236 8.64 -39.68 -5.43
CA ALA A 236 8.00 -40.65 -4.52
C ALA A 236 8.51 -40.48 -3.10
N GLU A 237 9.81 -40.27 -2.90
CA GLU A 237 10.39 -39.98 -1.58
C GLU A 237 9.88 -38.65 -1.04
N LEU A 238 9.79 -37.62 -1.84
CA LEU A 238 9.24 -36.32 -1.45
C LEU A 238 7.80 -36.47 -0.94
N VAL A 239 6.93 -37.11 -1.72
CA VAL A 239 5.53 -37.36 -1.32
C VAL A 239 5.46 -38.17 -0.04
N SER A 240 6.27 -39.23 0.11
CA SER A 240 6.32 -40.01 1.33
C SER A 240 6.71 -39.18 2.55
N LYS A 241 7.72 -38.32 2.43
CA LYS A 241 8.15 -37.44 3.54
C LYS A 241 7.10 -36.38 3.87
N LEU A 242 6.47 -35.77 2.87
CA LEU A 242 5.42 -34.78 3.08
C LEU A 242 4.20 -35.42 3.79
N LYS A 243 3.86 -36.67 3.43
CA LYS A 243 2.72 -37.38 4.00
C LYS A 243 3.02 -37.94 5.40
N ASN A 244 4.16 -38.63 5.57
CA ASN A 244 4.43 -39.43 6.77
C ASN A 244 5.24 -38.68 7.85
N GLU A 245 6.17 -37.78 7.45
CA GLU A 245 7.03 -37.02 8.36
C GLU A 245 6.44 -35.62 8.62
N ALA A 246 6.22 -34.83 7.58
CA ALA A 246 5.72 -33.46 7.70
C ALA A 246 4.21 -33.37 7.92
N LYS A 247 3.44 -34.38 7.50
CA LYS A 247 1.96 -34.48 7.62
C LYS A 247 1.24 -33.26 7.07
N VAL A 248 1.63 -32.78 5.91
CA VAL A 248 1.08 -31.61 5.25
C VAL A 248 0.24 -31.95 4.00
N ILE A 249 0.24 -33.22 3.60
CA ILE A 249 -0.61 -33.77 2.52
C ILE A 249 -1.18 -35.14 2.96
#